data_da06ccd4933697e9be8da6f941da2ebd
#
_entry.id   da06ccd4933697e9be8da6f941da2ebd
#
_cell.length_a   1.000
_cell.length_b   1.000
_cell.length_c   1.000
_cell.angle_alpha   90.00
_cell.angle_beta   90.00
_cell.angle_gamma   90.00
#
_symmetry.space_group_name_H-M   'P 1'
#
loop_
_entity.id
_entity.type
_entity.pdbx_description
1 polymer ?
#
loop_
_entity_poly.entity_id
_entity_poly.type
_entity_poly.pdbx_seq_one_letter_code
_entity_poly.pdbx_strand_id
1 'polypeptide(L)'
;MAGKKRRVRVAHELPKTRRLAIKKALQEHESEDRPDWDRSSEWGVTRFLRKRIKPGEMRTIMLPLLDVDMGDSWPIPVTVFHGVRPGPVVTIIGGTHGDELTGPSACTNLLSSIFTGPEGALDPNTMAGTVRIVPVLNLPGYRAKSRYFPDGRDLNRSFPGKPKGNTTSRVASVVKKKLIVDSDVIIDLHSAAVG
;
A
#
# COMPACT_ATOMS: atom_id res chain seq x y z
N MET A 1 16.58 35.56 11.93
CA MET A 1 16.92 34.86 10.67
C MET A 1 15.79 33.87 10.34
N ALA A 2 15.03 34.15 9.30
CA ALA A 2 13.82 33.38 8.96
C ALA A 2 14.18 32.14 8.13
N GLY A 3 13.92 30.94 8.65
CA GLY A 3 14.14 29.68 7.96
C GLY A 3 13.18 29.52 6.77
N LYS A 4 13.71 29.39 5.57
CA LYS A 4 12.98 29.10 4.34
C LYS A 4 12.35 27.71 4.41
N LYS A 5 11.01 27.64 4.48
CA LYS A 5 10.25 26.40 4.27
C LYS A 5 10.51 25.86 2.85
N ARG A 6 11.19 24.72 2.71
CA ARG A 6 11.30 24.01 1.44
C ARG A 6 9.91 23.47 1.06
N ARG A 7 9.31 24.02 0.02
CA ARG A 7 8.16 23.42 -0.66
C ARG A 7 8.65 22.20 -1.43
N VAL A 8 8.17 21.02 -1.06
CA VAL A 8 8.31 19.81 -1.90
C VAL A 8 7.45 20.05 -3.15
N ARG A 9 8.08 20.26 -4.30
CA ARG A 9 7.39 20.25 -5.60
C ARG A 9 7.22 18.78 -5.99
N VAL A 10 6.01 18.26 -5.91
CA VAL A 10 5.64 17.02 -6.63
C VAL A 10 5.49 17.41 -8.09
N ALA A 11 6.53 17.18 -8.87
CA ALA A 11 6.56 17.49 -10.28
C ALA A 11 6.19 16.24 -11.08
N HIS A 12 4.94 16.12 -11.46
CA HIS A 12 4.55 15.75 -12.83
C HIS A 12 3.12 16.27 -13.02
N GLU A 13 2.95 17.14 -14.00
CA GLU A 13 1.64 17.72 -14.29
C GLU A 13 0.69 16.63 -14.81
N LEU A 14 -0.21 16.17 -13.93
CA LEU A 14 -1.34 15.35 -14.34
C LEU A 14 -2.19 16.12 -15.38
N PRO A 15 -2.70 15.47 -16.43
CA PRO A 15 -3.63 16.08 -17.39
C PRO A 15 -4.76 16.81 -16.68
N LYS A 16 -5.19 17.97 -17.22
CA LYS A 16 -6.23 18.84 -16.61
C LYS A 16 -7.49 18.07 -16.22
N THR A 17 -7.89 17.10 -17.03
CA THR A 17 -9.03 16.20 -16.76
C THR A 17 -8.86 15.35 -15.51
N ARG A 18 -7.64 14.85 -15.23
CA ARG A 18 -7.33 14.09 -13.99
C ARG A 18 -7.27 14.99 -12.77
N ARG A 19 -6.74 16.22 -12.91
CA ARG A 19 -6.77 17.22 -11.82
C ARG A 19 -8.20 17.59 -11.44
N LEU A 20 -9.08 17.73 -12.43
CA LEU A 20 -10.50 18.04 -12.19
C LEU A 20 -11.23 16.89 -11.48
N ALA A 21 -10.95 15.65 -11.89
CA ALA A 21 -11.53 14.45 -11.26
C ALA A 21 -11.07 14.29 -9.80
N ILE A 22 -9.78 14.49 -9.53
CA ILE A 22 -9.23 14.46 -8.15
C ILE A 22 -9.80 15.62 -7.31
N LYS A 23 -9.90 16.83 -7.89
CA LYS A 23 -10.46 17.99 -7.19
C LYS A 23 -11.94 17.81 -6.89
N LYS A 24 -12.70 17.22 -7.84
CA LYS A 24 -14.11 16.88 -7.66
C LYS A 24 -14.29 15.78 -6.61
N ALA A 25 -13.48 14.72 -6.64
CA ALA A 25 -13.49 13.67 -5.63
C ALA A 25 -13.12 14.19 -4.23
N LEU A 26 -12.16 15.13 -4.11
CA LEU A 26 -11.82 15.78 -2.84
C LEU A 26 -12.94 16.72 -2.36
N GLN A 27 -13.62 17.43 -3.26
CA GLN A 27 -14.76 18.32 -2.90
C GLN A 27 -16.04 17.52 -2.55
N GLU A 28 -16.26 16.38 -3.19
CA GLU A 28 -17.35 15.45 -2.85
C GLU A 28 -17.12 14.79 -1.47
N HIS A 29 -15.87 14.69 -1.01
CA HIS A 29 -15.51 14.24 0.34
C HIS A 29 -15.59 15.36 1.41
N GLU A 30 -15.68 16.62 1.03
CA GLU A 30 -15.87 17.74 1.97
C GLU A 30 -17.35 18.01 2.31
N SER A 31 -18.32 17.40 1.59
CA SER A 31 -19.76 17.54 1.83
C SER A 31 -20.29 16.40 2.71
N GLU A 32 -20.55 16.72 3.96
CA GLU A 32 -21.49 16.16 4.96
C GLU A 32 -21.53 14.66 5.28
N ASP A 33 -21.01 13.76 4.46
CA ASP A 33 -20.81 12.36 4.81
C ASP A 33 -19.33 12.11 5.11
N ARG A 34 -18.92 12.38 6.36
CA ARG A 34 -17.64 11.82 6.84
C ARG A 34 -17.74 10.31 6.72
N PRO A 35 -16.75 9.67 6.08
CA PRO A 35 -16.74 8.22 5.98
C PRO A 35 -16.93 7.60 7.36
N ASP A 36 -17.58 6.47 7.43
CA ASP A 36 -18.02 5.72 8.61
C ASP A 36 -16.90 5.37 9.63
N TRP A 37 -15.64 5.74 9.34
CA TRP A 37 -14.47 5.54 10.20
C TRP A 37 -14.39 6.50 11.41
N ASP A 38 -15.21 7.56 11.48
CA ASP A 38 -15.28 8.46 12.65
C ASP A 38 -16.10 7.89 13.83
N ARG A 39 -16.44 6.61 13.77
CA ARG A 39 -17.12 5.91 14.89
C ARG A 39 -16.13 5.62 16.02
N SER A 40 -15.86 6.62 16.84
CA SER A 40 -14.96 6.50 18.01
C SER A 40 -15.36 5.39 19.00
N SER A 41 -16.63 4.97 18.99
CA SER A 41 -17.15 3.91 19.85
C SER A 41 -16.85 2.49 19.37
N GLU A 42 -16.43 2.30 18.10
CA GLU A 42 -16.15 0.99 17.49
C GLU A 42 -14.66 0.76 17.20
N TRP A 43 -13.80 1.75 17.47
CA TRP A 43 -12.37 1.62 17.23
C TRP A 43 -11.76 0.60 18.20
N GLY A 44 -11.36 -0.51 17.67
CA GLY A 44 -10.87 -1.64 18.44
C GLY A 44 -9.90 -2.48 17.64
N VAL A 45 -9.86 -3.76 17.94
CA VAL A 45 -8.99 -4.71 17.26
C VAL A 45 -9.34 -4.81 15.77
N THR A 46 -8.41 -4.45 14.90
CA THR A 46 -8.53 -4.76 13.47
C THR A 46 -8.08 -6.19 13.15
N ARG A 47 -8.43 -6.67 11.97
CA ARG A 47 -8.04 -7.99 11.49
C ARG A 47 -7.44 -7.91 10.09
N PHE A 48 -6.26 -8.50 9.95
CA PHE A 48 -5.65 -8.72 8.64
C PHE A 48 -5.25 -10.19 8.49
N LEU A 49 -5.71 -10.86 7.45
CA LEU A 49 -5.49 -12.30 7.21
C LEU A 49 -5.78 -13.18 8.45
N ARG A 50 -6.93 -12.94 9.12
CA ARG A 50 -7.35 -13.61 10.36
C ARG A 50 -6.47 -13.31 11.60
N LYS A 51 -5.40 -12.53 11.47
CA LYS A 51 -4.59 -12.07 12.62
C LYS A 51 -5.23 -10.84 13.23
N ARG A 52 -5.33 -10.83 14.56
CA ARG A 52 -5.83 -9.68 15.32
C ARG A 52 -4.69 -8.71 15.58
N ILE A 53 -4.93 -7.43 15.41
CA ILE A 53 -3.98 -6.34 15.65
C ILE A 53 -4.70 -5.33 16.54
N LYS A 54 -4.13 -5.07 17.73
CA LYS A 54 -4.72 -4.15 18.70
C LYS A 54 -4.39 -2.70 18.36
N PRO A 55 -5.19 -1.72 18.82
CA PRO A 55 -4.77 -0.31 18.78
C PRO A 55 -3.40 -0.13 19.44
N GLY A 56 -2.53 0.67 18.82
CA GLY A 56 -1.15 0.87 19.24
C GLY A 56 -0.19 -0.26 18.82
N GLU A 57 -0.62 -1.23 18.04
CA GLU A 57 0.21 -2.37 17.63
C GLU A 57 0.70 -2.24 16.19
N MET A 58 1.97 -2.64 15.99
CA MET A 58 2.54 -2.91 14.67
C MET A 58 2.78 -4.40 14.51
N ARG A 59 2.45 -4.95 13.34
CA ARG A 59 2.66 -6.38 13.06
C ARG A 59 2.98 -6.63 11.59
N THR A 60 4.03 -7.39 11.32
CA THR A 60 4.30 -7.91 9.96
C THR A 60 3.63 -9.27 9.79
N ILE A 61 2.88 -9.42 8.71
CA ILE A 61 2.12 -10.63 8.39
C ILE A 61 2.47 -11.02 6.94
N MET A 62 2.76 -12.30 6.73
CA MET A 62 3.03 -12.81 5.38
C MET A 62 1.70 -13.03 4.65
N LEU A 63 1.52 -12.34 3.53
CA LEU A 63 0.40 -12.53 2.61
C LEU A 63 0.79 -13.56 1.56
N PRO A 64 0.19 -14.76 1.54
CA PRO A 64 0.38 -15.70 0.45
C PRO A 64 -0.29 -15.16 -0.82
N LEU A 65 0.48 -14.94 -1.88
CA LEU A 65 -0.06 -14.49 -3.16
C LEU A 65 -0.63 -15.63 -4.00
N LEU A 66 0.00 -16.78 -3.93
CA LEU A 66 -0.49 -18.02 -4.56
C LEU A 66 -0.24 -19.19 -3.61
N ASP A 67 -1.26 -20.04 -3.45
CA ASP A 67 -1.06 -21.44 -3.07
C ASP A 67 -0.79 -22.19 -4.37
N VAL A 68 0.45 -22.52 -4.62
CA VAL A 68 0.78 -23.33 -5.78
C VAL A 68 0.90 -24.78 -5.28
N ASP A 69 0.05 -25.66 -5.78
CA ASP A 69 0.08 -27.11 -5.49
C ASP A 69 1.42 -27.78 -5.87
N MET A 70 2.36 -27.00 -6.40
CA MET A 70 3.67 -27.42 -6.90
C MET A 70 4.85 -26.80 -6.14
N GLY A 71 4.64 -26.31 -4.92
CA GLY A 71 5.73 -25.87 -4.03
C GLY A 71 6.20 -24.42 -4.15
N ASP A 72 5.72 -23.64 -5.12
CA ASP A 72 6.08 -22.22 -5.28
C ASP A 72 5.05 -21.31 -4.62
N SER A 73 5.17 -21.10 -3.33
CA SER A 73 4.46 -20.03 -2.64
C SER A 73 5.31 -18.75 -2.68
N TRP A 74 4.71 -17.62 -3.08
CA TRP A 74 5.35 -16.30 -3.00
C TRP A 74 4.71 -15.45 -1.89
N PRO A 75 5.01 -15.74 -0.63
CA PRO A 75 4.52 -14.91 0.45
C PRO A 75 5.24 -13.57 0.44
N ILE A 76 4.48 -12.49 0.55
CA ILE A 76 5.03 -11.14 0.67
C ILE A 76 4.77 -10.58 2.06
N PRO A 77 5.73 -9.83 2.66
CA PRO A 77 5.52 -9.19 3.93
C PRO A 77 4.57 -8.00 3.76
N VAL A 78 3.58 -7.93 4.64
CA VAL A 78 2.71 -6.77 4.82
C VAL A 78 2.85 -6.31 6.27
N THR A 79 3.43 -5.13 6.47
CA THR A 79 3.52 -4.54 7.81
C THR A 79 2.30 -3.66 8.03
N VAL A 80 1.56 -3.96 9.10
CA VAL A 80 0.33 -3.25 9.48
C VAL A 80 0.61 -2.46 10.75
N PHE A 81 0.33 -1.16 10.70
CA PHE A 81 0.31 -0.25 11.83
C PHE A 81 -1.15 0.05 12.16
N HIS A 82 -1.58 -0.22 13.36
CA HIS A 82 -2.94 0.06 13.79
C HIS A 82 -2.92 1.11 14.90
N GLY A 83 -3.31 2.33 14.55
CA GLY A 83 -3.28 3.47 15.44
C GLY A 83 -4.24 3.36 16.62
N VAL A 84 -4.03 4.18 17.64
CA VAL A 84 -4.88 4.22 18.85
C VAL A 84 -6.18 5.00 18.64
N ARG A 85 -6.32 5.73 17.53
CA ARG A 85 -7.50 6.54 17.22
C ARG A 85 -8.15 6.10 15.92
N PRO A 86 -9.48 6.27 15.77
CA PRO A 86 -10.17 6.05 14.51
C PRO A 86 -9.55 6.83 13.35
N GLY A 87 -9.62 6.27 12.15
CA GLY A 87 -9.11 6.90 10.95
C GLY A 87 -9.12 5.96 9.75
N PRO A 88 -8.66 6.43 8.57
CA PRO A 88 -8.70 5.66 7.33
C PRO A 88 -7.74 4.47 7.34
N VAL A 89 -8.02 3.52 6.47
CA VAL A 89 -7.10 2.43 6.11
C VAL A 89 -6.33 2.86 4.85
N VAL A 90 -5.04 3.08 5.01
CA VAL A 90 -4.13 3.47 3.93
C VAL A 90 -3.24 2.27 3.58
N THR A 91 -3.18 1.88 2.31
CA THR A 91 -2.25 0.85 1.85
C THR A 91 -1.21 1.45 0.92
N ILE A 92 0.06 1.28 1.27
CA ILE A 92 1.22 1.75 0.51
C ILE A 92 1.90 0.53 -0.11
N ILE A 93 2.07 0.54 -1.43
CA ILE A 93 2.62 -0.56 -2.21
C ILE A 93 3.85 -0.08 -2.96
N GLY A 94 4.95 -0.81 -2.88
CA GLY A 94 6.11 -0.67 -3.73
C GLY A 94 6.33 -1.92 -4.58
N GLY A 95 7.11 -1.80 -5.63
CA GLY A 95 7.56 -2.93 -6.44
C GLY A 95 6.44 -3.74 -7.10
N THR A 96 5.39 -3.07 -7.58
CA THR A 96 4.39 -3.65 -8.49
C THR A 96 5.07 -4.09 -9.79
N HIS A 97 6.07 -3.32 -10.26
CA HIS A 97 7.04 -3.75 -11.26
C HIS A 97 8.38 -4.06 -10.58
N GLY A 98 8.98 -5.21 -10.89
CA GLY A 98 10.15 -5.68 -10.16
C GLY A 98 11.46 -4.95 -10.45
N ASP A 99 11.53 -4.20 -11.55
CA ASP A 99 12.67 -3.38 -11.96
C ASP A 99 12.62 -1.92 -11.46
N GLU A 100 11.49 -1.51 -10.85
CA GLU A 100 11.29 -0.18 -10.29
C GLU A 100 11.69 -0.12 -8.81
N LEU A 101 12.94 0.25 -8.51
CA LEU A 101 13.53 0.11 -7.17
C LEU A 101 13.19 1.26 -6.22
N THR A 102 12.74 2.40 -6.70
CA THR A 102 12.45 3.59 -5.87
C THR A 102 11.29 3.34 -4.89
N GLY A 103 10.22 2.69 -5.35
CA GLY A 103 9.08 2.33 -4.52
C GLY A 103 9.46 1.39 -3.36
N PRO A 104 10.12 0.25 -3.62
CA PRO A 104 10.68 -0.62 -2.59
C PRO A 104 11.59 0.10 -1.59
N SER A 105 12.49 0.95 -2.07
CA SER A 105 13.39 1.74 -1.22
C SER A 105 12.63 2.72 -0.33
N ALA A 106 11.65 3.43 -0.88
CA ALA A 106 10.80 4.35 -0.12
C ALA A 106 10.01 3.62 0.99
N CYS A 107 9.41 2.47 0.68
CA CYS A 107 8.72 1.64 1.67
C CYS A 107 9.68 1.15 2.77
N THR A 108 10.89 0.70 2.39
CA THR A 108 11.90 0.24 3.35
C THR A 108 12.37 1.37 4.25
N ASN A 109 12.63 2.55 3.69
CA ASN A 109 13.01 3.73 4.46
C ASN A 109 11.89 4.15 5.43
N LEU A 110 10.63 4.12 4.99
CA LEU A 110 9.50 4.41 5.85
C LEU A 110 9.40 3.43 7.02
N LEU A 111 9.62 2.13 6.77
CA LEU A 111 9.66 1.10 7.81
C LEU A 111 10.86 1.29 8.76
N SER A 112 12.04 1.68 8.24
CA SER A 112 13.25 1.89 9.03
C SER A 112 13.17 3.15 9.89
N SER A 113 12.51 4.21 9.44
CA SER A 113 12.38 5.48 10.16
C SER A 113 11.62 5.35 11.49
N ILE A 114 10.83 4.28 11.65
CA ILE A 114 10.13 3.93 12.90
C ILE A 114 11.12 3.62 14.02
N PHE A 115 12.26 3.04 13.69
CA PHE A 115 13.28 2.61 14.66
C PHE A 115 14.40 3.65 14.87
N THR A 116 14.58 4.61 13.95
CA THR A 116 15.75 5.48 13.90
C THR A 116 15.43 6.97 13.74
N GLY A 117 14.17 7.33 13.48
CA GLY A 117 13.77 8.70 13.16
C GLY A 117 13.39 9.53 14.38
N PRO A 118 13.50 10.87 14.28
CA PRO A 118 12.86 11.77 15.23
C PRO A 118 11.34 11.55 15.16
N GLU A 119 10.69 11.73 16.30
CA GLU A 119 9.26 11.53 16.56
C GLU A 119 8.37 11.61 15.30
N GLY A 120 7.74 10.46 14.93
CA GLY A 120 6.48 10.60 14.23
C GLY A 120 6.37 10.18 12.78
N ALA A 121 7.24 9.37 12.20
CA ALA A 121 6.95 8.92 10.82
C ALA A 121 5.72 7.97 10.78
N LEU A 122 5.67 6.93 11.60
CA LEU A 122 4.53 6.03 11.78
C LEU A 122 4.59 5.40 13.18
N ASP A 123 4.10 6.09 14.19
CA ASP A 123 3.96 5.51 15.54
C ASP A 123 2.51 5.10 15.77
N PRO A 124 2.21 3.79 15.91
CA PRO A 124 0.85 3.34 16.17
C PRO A 124 0.29 3.86 17.50
N ASN A 125 1.13 4.28 18.45
CA ASN A 125 0.67 4.85 19.72
C ASN A 125 0.17 6.30 19.59
N THR A 126 0.48 6.99 18.51
CA THR A 126 0.10 8.40 18.30
C THR A 126 -0.77 8.61 17.08
N MET A 127 -0.74 7.68 16.11
CA MET A 127 -1.47 7.84 14.85
C MET A 127 -2.96 7.53 14.96
N ALA A 128 -3.70 8.00 13.95
CA ALA A 128 -5.08 7.62 13.68
C ALA A 128 -5.14 6.71 12.45
N GLY A 129 -6.09 5.80 12.43
CA GLY A 129 -6.29 4.89 11.30
C GLY A 129 -5.35 3.69 11.29
N THR A 130 -5.28 3.06 10.13
CA THR A 130 -4.45 1.88 9.88
C THR A 130 -3.59 2.11 8.64
N VAL A 131 -2.30 1.86 8.75
CA VAL A 131 -1.40 1.89 7.58
C VAL A 131 -0.89 0.48 7.31
N ARG A 132 -0.98 0.06 6.06
CA ARG A 132 -0.40 -1.20 5.56
C ARG A 132 0.71 -0.87 4.58
N ILE A 133 1.89 -1.47 4.76
CA ILE A 133 3.03 -1.25 3.88
C ILE A 133 3.44 -2.58 3.26
N VAL A 134 3.51 -2.60 1.94
CA VAL A 134 3.99 -3.72 1.11
C VAL A 134 5.24 -3.25 0.37
N PRO A 135 6.45 -3.56 0.86
CA PRO A 135 7.68 -3.06 0.24
C PRO A 135 7.87 -3.55 -1.21
N VAL A 136 7.58 -4.82 -1.46
CA VAL A 136 7.73 -5.43 -2.79
C VAL A 136 6.53 -6.33 -3.07
N LEU A 137 5.65 -5.90 -3.98
CA LEU A 137 4.49 -6.69 -4.37
C LEU A 137 4.87 -7.80 -5.35
N ASN A 138 5.64 -7.49 -6.39
CA ASN A 138 6.12 -8.45 -7.38
C ASN A 138 7.50 -9.00 -6.96
N LEU A 139 7.52 -9.82 -5.92
CA LEU A 139 8.77 -10.38 -5.39
C LEU A 139 9.57 -11.20 -6.41
N PRO A 140 8.95 -12.09 -7.23
CA PRO A 140 9.72 -12.81 -8.26
C PRO A 140 10.30 -11.87 -9.33
N GLY A 141 9.55 -10.89 -9.80
CA GLY A 141 10.06 -9.88 -10.74
C GLY A 141 11.18 -9.04 -10.14
N TYR A 142 11.05 -8.64 -8.87
CA TYR A 142 12.10 -7.91 -8.15
C TYR A 142 13.42 -8.70 -8.08
N ARG A 143 13.36 -10.00 -7.76
CA ARG A 143 14.53 -10.88 -7.74
C ARG A 143 15.16 -11.06 -9.12
N ALA A 144 14.32 -11.13 -10.16
CA ALA A 144 14.75 -11.27 -11.54
C ALA A 144 15.11 -9.92 -12.21
N LYS A 145 14.97 -8.79 -11.50
CA LYS A 145 15.11 -7.43 -12.06
C LYS A 145 14.26 -7.24 -13.32
N SER A 146 13.06 -7.77 -13.29
CA SER A 146 12.11 -7.76 -14.40
C SER A 146 10.85 -7.01 -14.02
N ARG A 147 10.34 -6.20 -14.95
CA ARG A 147 9.04 -5.55 -14.84
C ARG A 147 7.91 -6.55 -14.60
N TYR A 148 8.01 -7.69 -15.26
CA TYR A 148 6.94 -8.66 -15.38
C TYR A 148 6.95 -9.74 -14.29
N PHE A 149 5.82 -10.40 -14.11
CA PHE A 149 5.73 -11.65 -13.38
C PHE A 149 6.37 -12.81 -14.18
N PRO A 150 6.64 -13.97 -13.55
CA PRO A 150 7.27 -15.11 -14.24
C PRO A 150 6.53 -15.62 -15.50
N ASP A 151 5.22 -15.36 -15.61
CA ASP A 151 4.42 -15.68 -16.81
C ASP A 151 4.50 -14.58 -17.90
N GLY A 152 5.45 -13.64 -17.78
CA GLY A 152 5.71 -12.57 -18.77
C GLY A 152 4.66 -11.46 -18.80
N ARG A 153 3.78 -11.37 -17.79
CA ARG A 153 2.68 -10.42 -17.79
C ARG A 153 2.89 -9.26 -16.83
N ASP A 154 2.36 -8.09 -17.19
CA ASP A 154 2.36 -6.88 -16.36
C ASP A 154 1.24 -6.99 -15.32
N LEU A 155 1.62 -7.01 -14.03
CA LEU A 155 0.67 -7.07 -12.91
C LEU A 155 -0.25 -5.84 -12.90
N ASN A 156 0.29 -4.65 -13.19
CA ASN A 156 -0.46 -3.40 -13.20
C ASN A 156 -1.49 -3.30 -14.35
N ARG A 157 -1.42 -4.21 -15.33
CA ARG A 157 -2.41 -4.38 -16.41
C ARG A 157 -3.36 -5.53 -16.17
N SER A 158 -3.15 -6.30 -15.09
CA SER A 158 -3.91 -7.53 -14.83
C SER A 158 -5.05 -7.36 -13.84
N PHE A 159 -5.17 -6.20 -13.20
CA PHE A 159 -6.29 -5.89 -12.30
C PHE A 159 -7.62 -5.75 -13.06
N PRO A 160 -8.74 -6.20 -12.46
CA PRO A 160 -8.94 -6.71 -11.09
C PRO A 160 -8.54 -8.17 -10.88
N GLY A 161 -8.06 -8.86 -11.89
CA GLY A 161 -7.68 -10.25 -11.85
C GLY A 161 -8.84 -11.24 -11.88
N LYS A 162 -8.51 -12.52 -12.08
CA LYS A 162 -9.46 -13.64 -12.07
C LYS A 162 -8.90 -14.79 -11.24
N PRO A 163 -9.67 -15.39 -10.28
CA PRO A 163 -9.17 -16.48 -9.43
C PRO A 163 -8.74 -17.75 -10.21
N LYS A 164 -9.32 -17.96 -11.39
CA LYS A 164 -9.01 -19.08 -12.29
C LYS A 164 -8.22 -18.65 -13.55
N GLY A 165 -7.59 -17.46 -13.53
CA GLY A 165 -6.78 -16.94 -14.63
C GLY A 165 -5.35 -17.48 -14.64
N ASN A 166 -4.50 -16.90 -15.50
CA ASN A 166 -3.05 -17.11 -15.45
C ASN A 166 -2.46 -16.63 -14.12
N THR A 167 -1.20 -16.92 -13.87
CA THR A 167 -0.50 -16.63 -12.63
C THR A 167 -0.65 -15.17 -12.20
N THR A 168 -0.32 -14.21 -13.09
CA THR A 168 -0.42 -12.78 -12.80
C THR A 168 -1.86 -12.35 -12.51
N SER A 169 -2.85 -12.86 -13.25
CA SER A 169 -4.27 -12.56 -13.03
C SER A 169 -4.78 -13.11 -11.70
N ARG A 170 -4.30 -14.29 -11.27
CA ARG A 170 -4.61 -14.87 -9.95
C ARG A 170 -4.03 -14.00 -8.83
N VAL A 171 -2.77 -13.57 -8.97
CA VAL A 171 -2.12 -12.64 -8.02
C VAL A 171 -2.89 -11.32 -7.93
N ALA A 172 -3.24 -10.69 -9.05
CA ALA A 172 -4.04 -9.48 -9.06
C ALA A 172 -5.38 -9.65 -8.31
N SER A 173 -6.04 -10.80 -8.47
CA SER A 173 -7.28 -11.13 -7.76
C SER A 173 -7.07 -11.23 -6.23
N VAL A 174 -5.97 -11.85 -5.79
CA VAL A 174 -5.62 -11.94 -4.35
C VAL A 174 -5.31 -10.56 -3.78
N VAL A 175 -4.48 -9.77 -4.47
CA VAL A 175 -4.12 -8.39 -4.08
C VAL A 175 -5.38 -7.53 -3.96
N LYS A 176 -6.26 -7.54 -4.98
CA LYS A 176 -7.53 -6.84 -4.93
C LYS A 176 -8.32 -7.22 -3.67
N LYS A 177 -8.53 -8.51 -3.45
CA LYS A 177 -9.37 -9.02 -2.36
C LYS A 177 -8.79 -8.79 -0.97
N LYS A 178 -7.45 -8.80 -0.82
CA LYS A 178 -6.78 -8.80 0.48
C LYS A 178 -6.17 -7.47 0.87
N LEU A 179 -5.84 -6.62 -0.10
CA LEU A 179 -5.19 -5.33 0.15
C LEU A 179 -6.05 -4.14 -0.31
N ILE A 180 -6.75 -4.25 -1.46
CA ILE A 180 -7.40 -3.10 -2.09
C ILE A 180 -8.80 -2.86 -1.52
N VAL A 181 -9.63 -3.90 -1.44
CA VAL A 181 -11.08 -3.77 -1.13
C VAL A 181 -11.34 -3.10 0.23
N ASP A 182 -10.47 -3.36 1.22
CA ASP A 182 -10.61 -2.83 2.58
C ASP A 182 -9.77 -1.55 2.81
N SER A 183 -9.27 -0.91 1.74
CA SER A 183 -8.47 0.31 1.84
C SER A 183 -9.29 1.52 1.41
N ASP A 184 -9.27 2.57 2.23
CA ASP A 184 -9.85 3.86 1.87
C ASP A 184 -8.94 4.63 0.91
N VAL A 185 -7.61 4.44 1.06
CA VAL A 185 -6.59 5.06 0.21
C VAL A 185 -5.54 4.04 -0.19
N ILE A 186 -5.15 4.06 -1.47
CA ILE A 186 -4.07 3.23 -1.99
C ILE A 186 -3.03 4.15 -2.62
N ILE A 187 -1.76 3.94 -2.23
CA ILE A 187 -0.60 4.62 -2.77
C ILE A 187 0.29 3.56 -3.43
N ASP A 188 0.29 3.49 -4.76
CA ASP A 188 1.15 2.58 -5.52
C ASP A 188 2.35 3.36 -6.06
N LEU A 189 3.54 3.00 -5.58
CA LEU A 189 4.78 3.72 -5.84
C LEU A 189 5.48 3.14 -7.06
N HIS A 190 5.57 3.94 -8.10
CA HIS A 190 6.23 3.62 -9.35
C HIS A 190 7.39 4.57 -9.63
N SER A 191 8.37 4.10 -10.40
CA SER A 191 9.42 4.92 -10.99
C SER A 191 9.65 4.54 -12.45
N ALA A 192 10.45 5.33 -13.17
CA ALA A 192 10.96 4.87 -14.46
C ALA A 192 11.87 3.65 -14.23
N ALA A 193 11.73 2.63 -15.08
CA ALA A 193 12.67 1.53 -15.11
C ALA A 193 14.07 2.09 -15.43
N VAL A 194 15.09 1.58 -14.73
CA VAL A 194 16.48 1.89 -15.09
C VAL A 194 16.77 1.05 -16.31
N GLY A 195 16.76 1.69 -17.50
CA GLY A 195 17.20 1.09 -18.77
C GLY A 195 18.70 0.91 -18.85
#